data_fdf71e393ea37c6f7ef56891d8357959
#
_entry.id   fdf71e393ea37c6f7ef56891d8357959
#
_cell.length_a   1.000
_cell.length_b   1.000
_cell.length_c   1.000
_cell.angle_alpha   90.00
_cell.angle_beta   90.00
_cell.angle_gamma   90.00
#
_symmetry.space_group_name_H-M   'P 1'
#
loop_
_entity.id
_entity.type
_entity.pdbx_description
1 polymer ?
#
loop_
_entity_poly.entity_id
_entity_poly.type
_entity_poly.pdbx_seq_one_letter_code
_entity_poly.pdbx_strand_id
1 'polypeptide(L)'
;MTTDDQYQYQSGYKYPYYFDAVISEAIKKYGLSETEIMNGGYKIYTSLNQNYQKELQADFADNQLFPYNATDGTKAQGASVAVNPKNGGVAALVGGRSGSHVFRGYNRATQLIRSPGSAIKPIAVYAAALSAGYHYDSYLQDKLRSYGTNKYTPHNYDNQYAGKIMMYKALAESKNAATVWLLNKIGVQRGYNLAKKFGLNVTSSDDNLSLALGGMKKGESPYQMASAYAAFAANGELHSPYLITKIVDASGKVIVNNPQTSSKRVLSKKNAQEMTSMMMDVYNDGTGINAKPSGYIIAGKTGTTQYTSGSTADSDHWYIGYTPDVVVATWVGFDSNKYSLIDEGTRGGSALFKTEMEGILPNTAGTSFKIKSAGSRLAATESDSSDNLWSGVANAGKKIKDNVSQSANQAQQKAAELFSEGKQKLESIFGR
;
A
#
# COMPACT_ATOMS: atom_id res chain seq x y z
N MET A 1 23.16 -8.11 43.07
CA MET A 1 23.52 -8.92 41.90
C MET A 1 23.88 -7.94 40.81
N THR A 2 25.15 -7.82 40.50
CA THR A 2 25.60 -7.12 39.31
C THR A 2 25.11 -7.94 38.14
N THR A 3 24.17 -7.40 37.36
CA THR A 3 23.85 -7.93 36.04
C THR A 3 25.15 -7.86 35.26
N ASP A 4 25.73 -9.00 34.97
CA ASP A 4 26.92 -9.06 34.15
C ASP A 4 26.54 -8.64 32.72
N ASP A 5 26.85 -7.41 32.33
CA ASP A 5 26.59 -6.88 30.98
C ASP A 5 27.22 -7.76 29.89
N GLN A 6 28.22 -8.57 30.23
CA GLN A 6 28.83 -9.55 29.35
C GLN A 6 27.86 -10.67 28.95
N TYR A 7 26.88 -11.00 29.77
CA TYR A 7 25.87 -12.00 29.42
C TYR A 7 24.97 -11.54 28.28
N GLN A 8 24.79 -10.25 28.08
CA GLN A 8 24.04 -9.67 26.98
C GLN A 8 24.73 -9.78 25.61
N TYR A 9 26.04 -9.96 25.63
CA TYR A 9 26.86 -10.05 24.40
C TYR A 9 27.27 -11.48 24.04
N GLN A 10 26.85 -12.48 24.80
CA GLN A 10 27.12 -13.85 24.43
C GLN A 10 26.32 -14.24 23.20
N SER A 11 26.98 -14.97 22.33
CA SER A 11 26.65 -15.40 20.96
C SER A 11 25.26 -15.98 20.66
N GLY A 12 24.32 -15.89 21.58
CA GLY A 12 22.94 -16.38 21.45
C GLY A 12 21.92 -15.34 20.97
N TYR A 13 22.22 -14.05 21.05
CA TYR A 13 21.29 -12.97 20.69
C TYR A 13 21.38 -12.59 19.20
N LYS A 14 21.07 -13.56 18.35
CA LYS A 14 21.23 -13.40 16.90
C LYS A 14 20.27 -12.36 16.29
N TYR A 15 19.08 -12.18 16.90
CA TYR A 15 18.00 -11.32 16.43
C TYR A 15 17.40 -10.50 17.57
N PRO A 16 18.13 -9.49 18.09
CA PRO A 16 17.84 -8.89 19.40
C PRO A 16 16.46 -8.24 19.49
N TYR A 17 16.06 -7.40 18.54
CA TYR A 17 14.74 -6.77 18.55
C TYR A 17 13.59 -7.75 18.40
N TYR A 18 13.79 -8.81 17.58
CA TYR A 18 12.79 -9.87 17.45
C TYR A 18 12.65 -10.67 18.74
N PHE A 19 13.77 -11.00 19.37
CA PHE A 19 13.79 -11.72 20.64
C PHE A 19 13.06 -10.93 21.76
N ASP A 20 13.35 -9.63 21.89
CA ASP A 20 12.66 -8.75 22.84
C ASP A 20 11.15 -8.66 22.60
N ALA A 21 10.74 -8.65 21.33
CA ALA A 21 9.33 -8.67 20.95
C ALA A 21 8.66 -9.99 21.34
N VAL A 22 9.34 -11.14 21.19
CA VAL A 22 8.87 -12.46 21.63
C VAL A 22 8.70 -12.50 23.15
N ILE A 23 9.69 -12.03 23.92
CA ILE A 23 9.56 -11.93 25.38
C ILE A 23 8.35 -11.07 25.75
N SER A 24 8.20 -9.92 25.07
CA SER A 24 7.09 -9.01 25.33
C SER A 24 5.72 -9.64 25.03
N GLU A 25 5.61 -10.43 23.95
CA GLU A 25 4.39 -11.19 23.66
C GLU A 25 4.14 -12.28 24.70
N ALA A 26 5.17 -13.03 25.12
CA ALA A 26 5.07 -14.06 26.13
C ALA A 26 4.54 -13.51 27.47
N ILE A 27 5.04 -12.36 27.88
CA ILE A 27 4.59 -11.68 29.12
C ILE A 27 3.15 -11.16 28.94
N LYS A 28 2.89 -10.36 27.90
CA LYS A 28 1.61 -9.63 27.78
C LYS A 28 0.43 -10.51 27.42
N LYS A 29 0.66 -11.53 26.60
CA LYS A 29 -0.42 -12.34 26.02
C LYS A 29 -0.59 -13.68 26.75
N TYR A 30 0.51 -14.24 27.26
CA TYR A 30 0.49 -15.57 27.88
C TYR A 30 0.77 -15.57 29.40
N GLY A 31 1.02 -14.38 29.97
CA GLY A 31 1.14 -14.21 31.42
C GLY A 31 2.42 -14.79 32.04
N LEU A 32 3.43 -15.12 31.23
CA LEU A 32 4.72 -15.57 31.73
C LEU A 32 5.51 -14.39 32.30
N SER A 33 6.24 -14.58 33.39
CA SER A 33 7.20 -13.59 33.87
C SER A 33 8.50 -13.66 33.05
N GLU A 34 9.26 -12.59 33.04
CA GLU A 34 10.57 -12.54 32.37
C GLU A 34 11.53 -13.58 33.00
N THR A 35 11.51 -13.73 34.33
CA THR A 35 12.32 -14.73 35.07
C THR A 35 11.98 -16.16 34.63
N GLU A 36 10.70 -16.49 34.48
CA GLU A 36 10.27 -17.80 33.97
C GLU A 36 10.76 -18.03 32.54
N ILE A 37 10.63 -17.03 31.66
CA ILE A 37 11.07 -17.13 30.26
C ILE A 37 12.58 -17.38 30.18
N MET A 38 13.36 -16.65 30.96
CA MET A 38 14.83 -16.73 30.93
C MET A 38 15.41 -17.95 31.64
N ASN A 39 14.77 -18.42 32.70
CA ASN A 39 15.33 -19.46 33.59
C ASN A 39 14.47 -20.73 33.65
N GLY A 40 13.24 -20.71 33.15
CA GLY A 40 12.28 -21.81 33.27
C GLY A 40 12.46 -22.96 32.27
N GLY A 41 13.48 -22.91 31.42
CA GLY A 41 13.76 -23.97 30.45
C GLY A 41 12.71 -24.10 29.33
N TYR A 42 11.96 -23.05 29.07
CA TYR A 42 10.97 -23.02 27.99
C TYR A 42 11.58 -23.12 26.58
N LYS A 43 10.90 -23.85 25.71
CA LYS A 43 11.16 -23.83 24.27
C LYS A 43 10.06 -22.99 23.60
N ILE A 44 10.42 -21.83 23.07
CA ILE A 44 9.49 -20.90 22.42
C ILE A 44 9.69 -20.98 20.90
N TYR A 45 8.66 -21.47 20.21
CA TYR A 45 8.61 -21.53 18.75
C TYR A 45 7.95 -20.27 18.22
N THR A 46 8.47 -19.74 17.13
CA THR A 46 8.04 -18.44 16.59
C THR A 46 7.70 -18.52 15.11
N SER A 47 7.08 -17.45 14.59
CA SER A 47 6.80 -17.25 13.17
C SER A 47 8.00 -16.68 12.37
N LEU A 48 9.17 -16.58 13.00
CA LEU A 48 10.39 -16.02 12.39
C LEU A 48 10.77 -16.73 11.10
N ASN A 49 10.97 -15.95 10.05
CA ASN A 49 11.68 -16.34 8.84
C ASN A 49 13.13 -15.81 8.93
N GLN A 50 14.08 -16.71 9.09
CA GLN A 50 15.48 -16.33 9.29
C GLN A 50 16.09 -15.63 8.09
N ASN A 51 15.64 -15.91 6.86
CA ASN A 51 16.14 -15.25 5.67
C ASN A 51 15.68 -13.78 5.66
N TYR A 52 14.38 -13.52 5.85
CA TYR A 52 13.86 -12.15 5.95
C TYR A 52 14.54 -11.36 7.07
N GLN A 53 14.73 -11.98 8.23
CA GLN A 53 15.36 -11.32 9.37
C GLN A 53 16.83 -10.96 9.12
N LYS A 54 17.57 -11.83 8.43
CA LYS A 54 18.97 -11.56 8.05
C LYS A 54 19.06 -10.38 7.10
N GLU A 55 18.21 -10.32 6.07
CA GLU A 55 18.19 -9.22 5.12
C GLU A 55 17.89 -7.90 5.84
N LEU A 56 16.80 -7.82 6.63
CA LEU A 56 16.49 -6.61 7.39
C LEU A 56 17.64 -6.18 8.31
N GLN A 57 18.32 -7.11 8.98
CA GLN A 57 19.44 -6.75 9.85
C GLN A 57 20.66 -6.24 9.07
N ALA A 58 20.94 -6.79 7.89
CA ALA A 58 22.00 -6.32 7.02
C ALA A 58 21.72 -4.89 6.54
N ASP A 59 20.50 -4.61 6.09
CA ASP A 59 20.07 -3.29 5.64
C ASP A 59 20.14 -2.25 6.77
N PHE A 60 19.73 -2.64 7.99
CA PHE A 60 19.81 -1.78 9.17
C PHE A 60 21.23 -1.57 9.71
N ALA A 61 22.18 -2.38 9.26
CA ALA A 61 23.61 -2.18 9.52
C ALA A 61 24.28 -1.24 8.52
N ASP A 62 23.69 -1.07 7.31
CA ASP A 62 24.22 -0.15 6.32
C ASP A 62 23.77 1.29 6.60
N ASN A 63 24.71 2.08 7.09
CA ASN A 63 24.48 3.49 7.37
C ASN A 63 24.19 4.35 6.13
N GLN A 64 24.49 3.85 4.92
CA GLN A 64 24.24 4.58 3.67
C GLN A 64 22.75 4.55 3.27
N LEU A 65 21.97 3.59 3.79
CA LEU A 65 20.54 3.50 3.56
C LEU A 65 19.72 4.46 4.42
N PHE A 66 20.34 5.16 5.37
CA PHE A 66 19.63 6.07 6.27
C PHE A 66 19.86 7.54 5.88
N PRO A 67 18.90 8.44 6.23
CA PRO A 67 19.09 9.88 6.11
C PRO A 67 20.36 10.36 6.80
N TYR A 68 20.81 11.54 6.45
CA TYR A 68 21.91 12.18 7.16
C TYR A 68 21.59 12.36 8.63
N ASN A 69 22.64 12.35 9.46
CA ASN A 69 22.49 12.69 10.86
C ASN A 69 22.14 14.18 10.99
N ALA A 70 21.46 14.53 12.07
CA ALA A 70 21.26 15.92 12.44
C ALA A 70 22.61 16.65 12.66
N THR A 71 22.60 17.96 12.65
CA THR A 71 23.82 18.78 12.76
C THR A 71 24.60 18.58 14.05
N ASP A 72 23.94 18.11 15.12
CA ASP A 72 24.56 17.75 16.39
C ASP A 72 25.04 16.30 16.45
N GLY A 73 24.98 15.56 15.34
CA GLY A 73 25.39 14.16 15.23
C GLY A 73 24.30 13.15 15.61
N THR A 74 23.10 13.59 16.05
CA THR A 74 21.98 12.69 16.34
C THR A 74 21.59 11.89 15.09
N LYS A 75 21.52 10.56 15.23
CA LYS A 75 21.22 9.67 14.11
C LYS A 75 19.74 9.57 13.85
N ALA A 76 19.32 9.69 12.59
CA ALA A 76 18.01 9.23 12.18
C ALA A 76 17.91 7.72 12.44
N GLN A 77 16.74 7.28 12.88
CA GLN A 77 16.42 5.89 13.20
C GLN A 77 15.49 5.30 12.15
N GLY A 78 15.28 3.99 12.22
CA GLY A 78 14.31 3.29 11.43
C GLY A 78 13.75 2.10 12.18
N ALA A 79 12.66 1.56 11.67
CA ALA A 79 12.10 0.29 12.12
C ALA A 79 11.32 -0.35 11.00
N SER A 80 11.45 -1.68 10.86
CA SER A 80 10.75 -2.45 9.84
C SER A 80 10.15 -3.71 10.40
N VAL A 81 9.00 -4.09 9.84
CA VAL A 81 8.27 -5.32 10.20
C VAL A 81 7.81 -6.01 8.91
N ALA A 82 8.11 -7.29 8.78
CA ALA A 82 7.60 -8.17 7.74
C ALA A 82 6.55 -9.13 8.33
N VAL A 83 5.35 -9.16 7.72
CA VAL A 83 4.21 -9.99 8.16
C VAL A 83 3.80 -10.93 7.03
N ASN A 84 3.51 -12.19 7.38
CA ASN A 84 2.86 -13.12 6.48
C ASN A 84 1.35 -12.82 6.43
N PRO A 85 0.80 -12.34 5.31
CA PRO A 85 -0.61 -11.96 5.24
C PRO A 85 -1.58 -13.15 5.36
N LYS A 86 -1.12 -14.37 5.08
CA LYS A 86 -1.96 -15.57 5.05
C LYS A 86 -2.34 -16.05 6.46
N ASN A 87 -1.57 -15.67 7.49
CA ASN A 87 -1.80 -16.13 8.86
C ASN A 87 -1.53 -15.06 9.94
N GLY A 88 -0.96 -13.91 9.60
CA GLY A 88 -0.62 -12.85 10.55
C GLY A 88 0.72 -13.05 11.28
N GLY A 89 1.48 -14.09 10.98
CA GLY A 89 2.79 -14.35 11.61
C GLY A 89 3.80 -13.24 11.26
N VAL A 90 4.42 -12.65 12.28
CA VAL A 90 5.50 -11.68 12.12
C VAL A 90 6.78 -12.42 11.75
N ALA A 91 7.12 -12.35 10.48
CA ALA A 91 8.24 -13.12 9.90
C ALA A 91 9.60 -12.49 10.16
N ALA A 92 9.66 -11.16 10.29
CA ALA A 92 10.90 -10.43 10.63
C ALA A 92 10.57 -9.10 11.29
N LEU A 93 11.51 -8.58 12.09
CA LEU A 93 11.35 -7.32 12.81
C LEU A 93 12.71 -6.75 13.21
N VAL A 94 12.91 -5.45 12.90
CA VAL A 94 14.05 -4.65 13.37
C VAL A 94 13.54 -3.32 13.93
N GLY A 95 13.93 -2.98 15.16
CA GLY A 95 13.41 -1.81 15.89
C GLY A 95 14.38 -0.64 16.03
N GLY A 96 15.49 -0.64 15.28
CA GLY A 96 16.48 0.44 15.30
C GLY A 96 17.72 0.10 14.51
N ARG A 97 18.51 1.12 14.18
CA ARG A 97 19.80 0.98 13.47
C ARG A 97 20.75 0.10 14.27
N SER A 98 21.68 -0.56 13.56
CA SER A 98 22.72 -1.38 14.19
C SER A 98 23.48 -0.60 15.26
N GLY A 99 23.76 -1.26 16.40
CA GLY A 99 24.42 -0.64 17.56
C GLY A 99 23.51 0.21 18.46
N SER A 100 22.20 0.31 18.16
CA SER A 100 21.24 1.04 19.02
C SER A 100 20.39 0.11 19.93
N HIS A 101 20.57 -1.20 19.84
CA HIS A 101 19.82 -2.15 20.66
C HIS A 101 20.31 -2.14 22.11
N VAL A 102 19.35 -2.08 23.01
CA VAL A 102 19.51 -2.33 24.44
C VAL A 102 18.49 -3.42 24.80
N PHE A 103 18.91 -4.45 25.54
CA PHE A 103 18.03 -5.53 25.96
C PHE A 103 16.79 -4.99 26.67
N ARG A 104 15.60 -5.37 26.19
CA ARG A 104 14.30 -4.87 26.66
C ARG A 104 14.13 -3.35 26.57
N GLY A 105 15.00 -2.67 25.82
CA GLY A 105 14.92 -1.24 25.54
C GLY A 105 13.82 -0.88 24.55
N TYR A 106 13.89 0.34 24.03
CA TYR A 106 12.87 0.85 23.09
C TYR A 106 12.94 0.17 21.74
N ASN A 107 11.91 -0.58 21.41
CA ASN A 107 11.74 -1.28 20.15
C ASN A 107 10.76 -0.49 19.26
N ARG A 108 11.27 0.31 18.32
CA ARG A 108 10.44 1.17 17.46
C ARG A 108 9.51 0.37 16.55
N ALA A 109 9.86 -0.86 16.22
CA ALA A 109 8.99 -1.71 15.40
C ALA A 109 7.63 -1.96 16.06
N THR A 110 7.58 -2.04 17.39
CA THR A 110 6.37 -2.39 18.15
C THR A 110 5.87 -1.31 19.11
N GLN A 111 6.74 -0.37 19.50
CA GLN A 111 6.44 0.63 20.53
C GLN A 111 6.37 2.06 19.99
N LEU A 112 6.79 2.28 18.74
CA LEU A 112 6.68 3.58 18.09
C LEU A 112 5.22 4.05 18.08
N ILE A 113 5.03 5.34 18.35
CA ILE A 113 3.72 6.01 18.26
C ILE A 113 3.93 7.27 17.43
N ARG A 114 3.74 7.15 16.10
CA ARG A 114 3.89 8.22 15.13
C ARG A 114 2.69 8.27 14.19
N SER A 115 2.35 9.47 13.73
CA SER A 115 1.34 9.61 12.68
C SER A 115 1.78 8.83 11.43
N PRO A 116 0.91 8.00 10.84
CA PRO A 116 1.22 7.31 9.60
C PRO A 116 1.16 8.24 8.37
N GLY A 117 0.77 9.50 8.55
CA GLY A 117 0.56 10.43 7.45
C GLY A 117 -0.35 9.85 6.37
N SER A 118 0.03 10.04 5.11
CA SER A 118 -0.73 9.53 3.97
C SER A 118 -0.84 8.00 3.88
N ALA A 119 -0.10 7.23 4.66
CA ALA A 119 -0.24 5.78 4.69
C ALA A 119 -1.58 5.31 5.31
N ILE A 120 -2.33 6.20 5.97
CA ILE A 120 -3.69 5.89 6.45
C ILE A 120 -4.74 5.92 5.34
N LYS A 121 -4.50 6.67 4.24
CA LYS A 121 -5.48 6.95 3.17
C LYS A 121 -6.15 5.69 2.61
N PRO A 122 -5.43 4.62 2.26
CA PRO A 122 -6.05 3.40 1.76
C PRO A 122 -7.10 2.83 2.71
N ILE A 123 -6.85 2.87 4.01
CA ILE A 123 -7.71 2.27 5.04
C ILE A 123 -8.88 3.19 5.36
N ALA A 124 -8.59 4.42 5.81
CA ALA A 124 -9.60 5.31 6.36
C ALA A 124 -10.46 6.01 5.28
N VAL A 125 -9.98 6.10 4.03
CA VAL A 125 -10.69 6.86 3.00
C VAL A 125 -11.06 5.99 1.80
N TYR A 126 -10.09 5.44 1.10
CA TYR A 126 -10.34 4.80 -0.18
C TYR A 126 -11.08 3.45 -0.06
N ALA A 127 -10.71 2.60 0.90
CA ALA A 127 -11.45 1.36 1.16
C ALA A 127 -12.88 1.63 1.69
N ALA A 128 -13.05 2.71 2.47
CA ALA A 128 -14.36 3.16 2.91
C ALA A 128 -15.20 3.67 1.74
N ALA A 129 -14.59 4.38 0.78
CA ALA A 129 -15.24 4.85 -0.43
C ALA A 129 -15.66 3.71 -1.36
N LEU A 130 -14.80 2.71 -1.57
CA LEU A 130 -15.17 1.49 -2.31
C LEU A 130 -16.36 0.77 -1.67
N SER A 131 -16.40 0.73 -0.32
CA SER A 131 -17.52 0.16 0.42
C SER A 131 -18.80 1.02 0.33
N ALA A 132 -18.68 2.28 -0.05
CA ALA A 132 -19.78 3.22 -0.29
C ALA A 132 -20.20 3.29 -1.78
N GLY A 133 -19.66 2.41 -2.65
CA GLY A 133 -20.04 2.31 -4.07
C GLY A 133 -19.19 3.12 -5.04
N TYR A 134 -18.09 3.73 -4.57
CA TYR A 134 -17.09 4.31 -5.48
C TYR A 134 -16.28 3.20 -6.16
N HIS A 135 -15.66 3.50 -7.29
CA HIS A 135 -14.79 2.63 -8.08
C HIS A 135 -13.44 3.31 -8.35
N TYR A 136 -12.45 2.55 -8.80
CA TYR A 136 -11.09 3.07 -9.06
C TYR A 136 -11.07 4.23 -10.07
N ASP A 137 -11.98 4.25 -11.02
CA ASP A 137 -12.16 5.24 -12.07
C ASP A 137 -13.14 6.37 -11.70
N SER A 138 -13.75 6.32 -10.51
CA SER A 138 -14.63 7.39 -10.03
C SER A 138 -13.87 8.72 -9.94
N TYR A 139 -14.49 9.80 -10.40
CA TYR A 139 -13.90 11.12 -10.36
C TYR A 139 -14.07 11.80 -9.00
N LEU A 140 -12.98 12.31 -8.46
CA LEU A 140 -12.89 13.10 -7.24
C LEU A 140 -12.66 14.57 -7.57
N GLN A 141 -12.95 15.45 -6.61
CA GLN A 141 -12.66 16.89 -6.70
C GLN A 141 -11.30 17.17 -6.03
N ASP A 142 -10.31 17.51 -6.83
CA ASP A 142 -8.99 17.94 -6.37
C ASP A 142 -8.90 19.46 -6.47
N LYS A 143 -9.48 20.16 -5.50
CA LYS A 143 -9.54 21.63 -5.43
C LYS A 143 -9.27 22.09 -4.03
N LEU A 144 -8.57 23.20 -3.88
CA LEU A 144 -8.40 23.87 -2.59
C LEU A 144 -9.78 24.24 -2.04
N ARG A 145 -10.08 23.78 -0.82
CA ARG A 145 -11.38 23.99 -0.19
C ARG A 145 -11.24 23.96 1.34
N SER A 146 -11.97 24.86 1.99
CA SER A 146 -12.11 24.87 3.44
C SER A 146 -13.33 24.10 3.90
N TYR A 147 -13.22 23.43 5.05
CA TYR A 147 -14.26 22.58 5.65
C TYR A 147 -14.55 23.03 7.09
N GLY A 148 -15.83 22.96 7.47
CA GLY A 148 -16.30 23.25 8.81
C GLY A 148 -16.09 24.71 9.26
N THR A 149 -16.51 25.00 10.49
CA THR A 149 -16.39 26.33 11.12
C THR A 149 -14.94 26.72 11.35
N ASN A 150 -14.06 25.73 11.61
CA ASN A 150 -12.62 25.94 11.84
C ASN A 150 -11.84 26.14 10.54
N LYS A 151 -12.50 26.19 9.38
CA LYS A 151 -11.91 26.42 8.05
C LYS A 151 -10.70 25.51 7.77
N TYR A 152 -10.81 24.20 8.15
CA TYR A 152 -9.78 23.22 7.84
C TYR A 152 -9.56 23.16 6.32
N THR A 153 -8.37 23.52 5.87
CA THR A 153 -8.04 23.66 4.43
C THR A 153 -6.84 22.77 4.09
N PRO A 154 -7.08 21.54 3.60
CA PRO A 154 -6.00 20.63 3.21
C PRO A 154 -5.33 21.11 1.92
N HIS A 155 -4.01 21.25 1.94
CA HIS A 155 -3.20 21.54 0.77
C HIS A 155 -2.59 20.28 0.20
N ASN A 156 -2.48 20.19 -1.14
CA ASN A 156 -1.63 19.21 -1.77
C ASN A 156 -0.16 19.55 -1.51
N TYR A 157 0.71 18.54 -1.39
CA TYR A 157 2.13 18.75 -1.06
C TYR A 157 2.87 19.59 -2.11
N ASP A 158 2.42 19.53 -3.37
CA ASP A 158 2.94 20.25 -4.52
C ASP A 158 2.18 21.55 -4.82
N ASN A 159 1.17 21.89 -4.01
CA ASN A 159 0.22 22.99 -4.23
C ASN A 159 -0.44 22.99 -5.62
N GLN A 160 -0.40 21.86 -6.35
CA GLN A 160 -1.07 21.69 -7.64
C GLN A 160 -2.42 20.99 -7.46
N TYR A 161 -3.42 21.44 -8.19
CA TYR A 161 -4.80 20.95 -8.09
C TYR A 161 -5.32 20.62 -9.48
N ALA A 162 -5.63 19.34 -9.72
CA ALA A 162 -6.12 18.84 -11.02
C ALA A 162 -7.58 19.23 -11.32
N GLY A 163 -8.29 19.82 -10.34
CA GLY A 163 -9.72 20.13 -10.47
C GLY A 163 -10.60 18.90 -10.39
N LYS A 164 -10.44 17.93 -11.28
CA LYS A 164 -11.13 16.64 -11.35
C LYS A 164 -10.10 15.55 -11.63
N ILE A 165 -10.02 14.53 -10.80
CA ILE A 165 -9.02 13.46 -10.87
C ILE A 165 -9.68 12.10 -10.60
N MET A 166 -9.25 11.04 -11.28
CA MET A 166 -9.72 9.69 -11.01
C MET A 166 -9.21 9.20 -9.65
N MET A 167 -10.02 8.38 -8.97
CA MET A 167 -9.76 7.93 -7.60
C MET A 167 -8.43 7.19 -7.46
N TYR A 168 -8.11 6.27 -8.40
CA TYR A 168 -6.83 5.56 -8.37
C TYR A 168 -5.63 6.52 -8.49
N LYS A 169 -5.74 7.52 -9.38
CA LYS A 169 -4.69 8.49 -9.62
C LYS A 169 -4.50 9.42 -8.43
N ALA A 170 -5.61 9.86 -7.81
CA ALA A 170 -5.56 10.65 -6.57
C ALA A 170 -4.87 9.89 -5.43
N LEU A 171 -5.05 8.56 -5.35
CA LEU A 171 -4.34 7.70 -4.39
C LEU A 171 -2.86 7.55 -4.76
N ALA A 172 -2.53 7.28 -6.03
CA ALA A 172 -1.16 7.11 -6.51
C ALA A 172 -0.31 8.36 -6.28
N GLU A 173 -0.84 9.53 -6.63
CA GLU A 173 -0.23 10.85 -6.43
C GLU A 173 -0.41 11.38 -4.99
N SER A 174 -1.11 10.65 -4.14
CA SER A 174 -1.34 11.03 -2.74
C SER A 174 -1.98 12.41 -2.55
N LYS A 175 -2.90 12.85 -3.44
CA LYS A 175 -3.56 14.15 -3.39
C LYS A 175 -4.38 14.34 -2.11
N ASN A 176 -4.02 15.35 -1.32
CA ASN A 176 -4.65 15.60 -0.02
C ASN A 176 -6.06 16.19 -0.19
N ALA A 177 -6.21 17.20 -1.07
CA ALA A 177 -7.47 17.88 -1.29
C ALA A 177 -8.56 16.90 -1.78
N ALA A 178 -8.23 16.03 -2.76
CA ALA A 178 -9.15 15.01 -3.26
C ALA A 178 -9.51 13.97 -2.19
N THR A 179 -8.54 13.56 -1.36
CA THR A 179 -8.73 12.58 -0.30
C THR A 179 -9.66 13.10 0.80
N VAL A 180 -9.44 14.33 1.27
CA VAL A 180 -10.31 14.95 2.29
C VAL A 180 -11.71 15.22 1.73
N TRP A 181 -11.82 15.67 0.48
CA TRP A 181 -13.10 15.80 -0.20
C TRP A 181 -13.86 14.48 -0.22
N LEU A 182 -13.18 13.38 -0.54
CA LEU A 182 -13.79 12.05 -0.59
C LEU A 182 -14.28 11.61 0.79
N LEU A 183 -13.45 11.74 1.84
CA LEU A 183 -13.87 11.40 3.21
C LEU A 183 -15.07 12.23 3.65
N ASN A 184 -15.08 13.54 3.34
CA ASN A 184 -16.23 14.39 3.63
C ASN A 184 -17.51 13.95 2.91
N LYS A 185 -17.38 13.46 1.66
CA LYS A 185 -18.52 12.99 0.85
C LYS A 185 -19.12 11.68 1.35
N ILE A 186 -18.28 10.73 1.74
CA ILE A 186 -18.74 9.42 2.25
C ILE A 186 -19.12 9.45 3.73
N GLY A 187 -18.76 10.53 4.43
CA GLY A 187 -18.94 10.69 5.88
C GLY A 187 -17.74 10.17 6.69
N VAL A 188 -17.21 11.02 7.58
CA VAL A 188 -16.01 10.74 8.40
C VAL A 188 -16.18 9.46 9.22
N GLN A 189 -17.36 9.25 9.79
CA GLN A 189 -17.65 8.08 10.61
C GLN A 189 -17.42 6.74 9.90
N ARG A 190 -17.63 6.69 8.57
CA ARG A 190 -17.33 5.47 7.79
C ARG A 190 -15.84 5.18 7.78
N GLY A 191 -15.01 6.21 7.56
CA GLY A 191 -13.56 6.10 7.58
C GLY A 191 -13.03 5.72 8.97
N TYR A 192 -13.51 6.40 9.99
CA TYR A 192 -13.19 6.12 11.39
C TYR A 192 -13.51 4.67 11.79
N ASN A 193 -14.72 4.22 11.50
CA ASN A 193 -15.15 2.86 11.82
C ASN A 193 -14.33 1.80 11.07
N LEU A 194 -13.98 2.08 9.82
CA LEU A 194 -13.15 1.16 9.04
C LEU A 194 -11.71 1.12 9.57
N ALA A 195 -11.12 2.26 9.89
CA ALA A 195 -9.79 2.34 10.52
C ALA A 195 -9.75 1.53 11.83
N LYS A 196 -10.77 1.67 12.67
CA LYS A 196 -10.93 0.87 13.89
C LYS A 196 -11.08 -0.63 13.60
N LYS A 197 -11.84 -0.99 12.56
CA LYS A 197 -12.02 -2.38 12.13
C LYS A 197 -10.73 -3.02 11.64
N PHE A 198 -9.84 -2.23 11.00
CA PHE A 198 -8.50 -2.63 10.60
C PHE A 198 -7.49 -2.71 11.76
N GLY A 199 -7.88 -2.32 12.97
CA GLY A 199 -7.05 -2.40 14.17
C GLY A 199 -6.16 -1.19 14.41
N LEU A 200 -6.41 -0.06 13.75
CA LEU A 200 -5.67 1.18 14.00
C LEU A 200 -6.09 1.82 15.34
N ASN A 201 -5.16 2.56 15.94
CA ASN A 201 -5.29 3.20 17.26
C ASN A 201 -6.16 4.47 17.24
N VAL A 202 -7.24 4.48 16.46
CA VAL A 202 -8.14 5.63 16.41
C VAL A 202 -8.95 5.78 17.70
N THR A 203 -9.14 7.01 18.13
CA THR A 203 -9.91 7.41 19.30
C THR A 203 -11.10 8.26 18.89
N SER A 204 -12.06 8.51 19.78
CA SER A 204 -13.22 9.35 19.47
C SER A 204 -12.86 10.78 19.02
N SER A 205 -11.68 11.28 19.42
CA SER A 205 -11.19 12.58 18.96
C SER A 205 -10.73 12.59 17.50
N ASP A 206 -10.55 11.42 16.89
CA ASP A 206 -10.09 11.27 15.51
C ASP A 206 -11.25 11.16 14.51
N ASP A 207 -12.51 11.24 14.99
CA ASP A 207 -13.69 11.28 14.15
C ASP A 207 -13.90 12.67 13.51
N ASN A 208 -12.92 13.06 12.72
CA ASN A 208 -12.90 14.32 11.98
C ASN A 208 -12.10 14.19 10.67
N LEU A 209 -12.14 15.23 9.81
CA LEU A 209 -11.54 15.20 8.48
C LEU A 209 -10.01 15.08 8.47
N SER A 210 -9.31 15.44 9.57
CA SER A 210 -7.85 15.28 9.61
C SER A 210 -7.41 13.81 9.59
N LEU A 211 -8.31 12.89 9.98
CA LEU A 211 -8.08 11.44 9.86
C LEU A 211 -7.68 11.04 8.43
N ALA A 212 -8.22 11.72 7.42
CA ALA A 212 -7.88 11.46 6.02
C ALA A 212 -6.38 11.56 5.71
N LEU A 213 -5.65 12.34 6.51
CA LEU A 213 -4.22 12.64 6.30
C LEU A 213 -3.33 12.13 7.44
N GLY A 214 -3.87 11.28 8.31
CA GLY A 214 -3.14 10.73 9.46
C GLY A 214 -3.13 11.63 10.70
N GLY A 215 -3.99 12.65 10.73
CA GLY A 215 -4.19 13.49 11.92
C GLY A 215 -4.91 12.69 13.02
N MET A 216 -4.13 11.93 13.79
CA MET A 216 -4.58 11.05 14.86
C MET A 216 -4.03 11.51 16.19
N LYS A 217 -4.82 11.33 17.27
CA LYS A 217 -4.35 11.63 18.65
C LYS A 217 -3.28 10.64 19.09
N LYS A 218 -3.44 9.38 18.76
CA LYS A 218 -2.42 8.34 18.89
C LYS A 218 -1.86 8.05 17.51
N GLY A 219 -0.60 7.69 17.43
CA GLY A 219 0.01 7.25 16.18
C GLY A 219 -0.02 5.72 16.06
N GLU A 220 0.75 5.24 15.10
CA GLU A 220 0.89 3.83 14.76
C GLU A 220 2.36 3.40 14.85
N SER A 221 2.60 2.10 14.94
CA SER A 221 3.90 1.48 14.79
C SER A 221 4.00 0.72 13.47
N PRO A 222 5.22 0.41 12.98
CA PRO A 222 5.39 -0.48 11.82
C PRO A 222 4.66 -1.83 11.97
N TYR A 223 4.65 -2.39 13.17
CA TYR A 223 3.91 -3.61 13.48
C TYR A 223 2.41 -3.48 13.22
N GLN A 224 1.80 -2.38 13.64
CA GLN A 224 0.36 -2.13 13.44
C GLN A 224 0.05 -1.86 11.97
N MET A 225 0.87 -1.05 11.30
CA MET A 225 0.67 -0.73 9.90
C MET A 225 0.87 -1.95 8.99
N ALA A 226 1.92 -2.76 9.20
CA ALA A 226 2.13 -4.02 8.46
C ALA A 226 0.93 -4.97 8.64
N SER A 227 0.45 -5.10 9.89
CA SER A 227 -0.70 -5.96 10.21
C SER A 227 -1.99 -5.47 9.55
N ALA A 228 -2.25 -4.17 9.55
CA ALA A 228 -3.43 -3.59 8.90
C ALA A 228 -3.39 -3.80 7.37
N TYR A 229 -2.23 -3.56 6.74
CA TYR A 229 -2.07 -3.76 5.30
C TYR A 229 -2.12 -5.22 4.87
N ALA A 230 -1.79 -6.17 5.77
CA ALA A 230 -1.94 -7.60 5.52
C ALA A 230 -3.38 -7.98 5.15
N ALA A 231 -4.38 -7.23 5.61
CA ALA A 231 -5.76 -7.46 5.23
C ALA A 231 -6.00 -7.24 3.72
N PHE A 232 -5.32 -6.28 3.08
CA PHE A 232 -5.44 -6.10 1.62
C PHE A 232 -4.80 -7.26 0.88
N ALA A 233 -3.58 -7.68 1.27
CA ALA A 233 -2.88 -8.82 0.70
C ALA A 233 -3.67 -10.14 0.87
N ALA A 234 -4.40 -10.29 1.99
CA ALA A 234 -5.26 -11.42 2.32
C ALA A 234 -6.71 -11.28 1.80
N ASN A 235 -6.95 -10.48 0.74
CA ASN A 235 -8.28 -10.31 0.13
C ASN A 235 -9.38 -9.87 1.13
N GLY A 236 -9.03 -9.01 2.07
CA GLY A 236 -9.94 -8.40 3.04
C GLY A 236 -10.09 -9.18 4.34
N GLU A 237 -9.28 -10.18 4.59
CA GLU A 237 -9.19 -10.87 5.87
C GLU A 237 -8.04 -10.32 6.70
N LEU A 238 -8.34 -9.85 7.91
CA LEU A 238 -7.38 -9.39 8.88
C LEU A 238 -7.09 -10.52 9.85
N HIS A 239 -5.87 -11.04 9.83
CA HIS A 239 -5.35 -11.97 10.81
C HIS A 239 -4.74 -11.23 11.99
N SER A 240 -4.99 -11.71 13.22
CA SER A 240 -4.34 -11.14 14.41
C SER A 240 -2.84 -11.41 14.35
N PRO A 241 -1.98 -10.38 14.44
CA PRO A 241 -0.55 -10.56 14.37
C PRO A 241 -0.01 -11.31 15.59
N TYR A 242 1.04 -12.11 15.38
CA TYR A 242 1.69 -12.88 16.44
C TYR A 242 3.16 -13.18 16.10
N LEU A 243 3.96 -13.36 17.16
CA LEU A 243 5.33 -13.85 17.04
C LEU A 243 5.45 -15.31 17.50
N ILE A 244 4.69 -15.72 18.52
CA ILE A 244 4.79 -17.04 19.15
C ILE A 244 3.79 -18.01 18.54
N THR A 245 4.29 -19.12 18.00
CA THR A 245 3.48 -20.22 17.49
C THR A 245 3.20 -21.29 18.53
N LYS A 246 4.18 -21.58 19.41
CA LYS A 246 4.06 -22.61 20.45
C LYS A 246 5.03 -22.32 21.61
N ILE A 247 4.62 -22.65 22.84
CA ILE A 247 5.50 -22.67 24.02
C ILE A 247 5.40 -24.06 24.66
N VAL A 248 6.56 -24.63 24.93
CA VAL A 248 6.70 -25.92 25.63
C VAL A 248 7.50 -25.67 26.90
N ASP A 249 7.03 -26.16 28.04
CA ASP A 249 7.74 -26.04 29.32
C ASP A 249 8.92 -27.04 29.45
N ALA A 250 9.66 -26.96 30.56
CA ALA A 250 10.81 -27.83 30.83
C ALA A 250 10.45 -29.32 30.92
N SER A 251 9.20 -29.66 31.24
CA SER A 251 8.72 -31.05 31.30
C SER A 251 8.34 -31.60 29.91
N GLY A 252 8.34 -30.78 28.89
CA GLY A 252 7.90 -31.13 27.55
C GLY A 252 6.40 -30.91 27.29
N LYS A 253 5.66 -30.35 28.26
CA LYS A 253 4.24 -30.05 28.12
C LYS A 253 4.04 -28.79 27.26
N VAL A 254 3.14 -28.85 26.29
CA VAL A 254 2.72 -27.69 25.48
C VAL A 254 1.79 -26.83 26.31
N ILE A 255 2.22 -25.60 26.63
CA ILE A 255 1.44 -24.63 27.40
C ILE A 255 0.78 -23.57 26.51
N VAL A 256 1.33 -23.33 25.31
CA VAL A 256 0.75 -22.45 24.27
C VAL A 256 0.84 -23.17 22.94
N ASN A 257 -0.26 -23.19 22.20
CA ASN A 257 -0.31 -23.71 20.84
C ASN A 257 -1.19 -22.80 19.99
N ASN A 258 -0.59 -22.06 19.05
CA ASN A 258 -1.26 -21.15 18.12
C ASN A 258 -1.11 -21.68 16.68
N PRO A 259 -1.73 -22.80 16.29
CA PRO A 259 -1.58 -23.36 14.95
C PRO A 259 -2.19 -22.46 13.89
N GLN A 260 -3.21 -21.70 14.25
CA GLN A 260 -3.88 -20.72 13.40
C GLN A 260 -4.37 -19.56 14.28
N THR A 261 -4.14 -18.34 13.82
CA THR A 261 -4.69 -17.16 14.47
C THR A 261 -6.13 -16.89 14.04
N SER A 262 -6.88 -16.23 14.90
CA SER A 262 -8.20 -15.73 14.55
C SER A 262 -8.10 -14.74 13.39
N SER A 263 -8.97 -14.87 12.40
CA SER A 263 -9.15 -13.89 11.34
C SER A 263 -10.53 -13.28 11.39
N LYS A 264 -10.64 -12.07 10.91
CA LYS A 264 -11.94 -11.39 10.71
C LYS A 264 -11.97 -10.72 9.34
N ARG A 265 -13.11 -10.78 8.67
CA ARG A 265 -13.28 -10.04 7.43
C ARG A 265 -13.51 -8.56 7.72
N VAL A 266 -12.58 -7.73 7.30
CA VAL A 266 -12.64 -6.27 7.47
C VAL A 266 -13.11 -5.56 6.21
N LEU A 267 -12.89 -6.19 5.05
CA LEU A 267 -13.27 -5.65 3.74
C LEU A 267 -13.78 -6.80 2.85
N SER A 268 -14.66 -6.53 1.90
CA SER A 268 -15.04 -7.53 0.90
C SER A 268 -13.83 -7.89 0.03
N LYS A 269 -13.78 -9.13 -0.48
CA LYS A 269 -12.72 -9.58 -1.40
C LYS A 269 -12.61 -8.65 -2.61
N LYS A 270 -13.76 -8.27 -3.20
CA LYS A 270 -13.82 -7.34 -4.34
C LYS A 270 -13.14 -6.02 -4.02
N ASN A 271 -13.50 -5.38 -2.91
CA ASN A 271 -12.94 -4.08 -2.53
C ASN A 271 -11.46 -4.18 -2.13
N ALA A 272 -11.01 -5.29 -1.52
CA ALA A 272 -9.60 -5.52 -1.24
C ALA A 272 -8.77 -5.65 -2.51
N GLN A 273 -9.27 -6.37 -3.51
CA GLN A 273 -8.65 -6.49 -4.82
C GLN A 273 -8.62 -5.13 -5.57
N GLU A 274 -9.72 -4.38 -5.50
CA GLU A 274 -9.79 -3.03 -6.08
C GLU A 274 -8.78 -2.09 -5.42
N MET A 275 -8.66 -2.11 -4.08
CA MET A 275 -7.62 -1.36 -3.36
C MET A 275 -6.21 -1.79 -3.79
N THR A 276 -5.95 -3.09 -3.91
CA THR A 276 -4.67 -3.62 -4.39
C THR A 276 -4.36 -3.10 -5.80
N SER A 277 -5.34 -3.14 -6.70
CA SER A 277 -5.23 -2.61 -8.07
C SER A 277 -4.82 -1.13 -8.09
N MET A 278 -5.45 -0.28 -7.26
CA MET A 278 -5.09 1.13 -7.13
C MET A 278 -3.72 1.35 -6.45
N MET A 279 -3.39 0.55 -5.43
CA MET A 279 -2.14 0.67 -4.69
C MET A 279 -0.90 0.19 -5.47
N MET A 280 -1.07 -0.60 -6.52
CA MET A 280 0.04 -0.90 -7.45
C MET A 280 0.53 0.36 -8.16
N ASP A 281 -0.37 1.27 -8.52
CA ASP A 281 -0.01 2.49 -9.24
C ASP A 281 0.75 3.50 -8.36
N VAL A 282 0.68 3.35 -7.02
CA VAL A 282 1.55 4.12 -6.10
C VAL A 282 3.03 3.85 -6.39
N TYR A 283 3.39 2.59 -6.70
CA TYR A 283 4.77 2.16 -6.99
C TYR A 283 5.09 2.11 -8.48
N ASN A 284 4.09 2.14 -9.38
CA ASN A 284 4.33 2.13 -10.82
C ASN A 284 4.64 3.52 -11.36
N ASP A 285 3.86 4.53 -10.99
CA ASP A 285 3.94 5.91 -11.51
C ASP A 285 3.57 6.98 -10.45
N GLY A 286 3.40 6.57 -9.18
CA GLY A 286 3.02 7.43 -8.08
C GLY A 286 4.17 7.78 -7.13
N THR A 287 3.80 8.14 -5.90
CA THR A 287 4.73 8.62 -4.85
C THR A 287 5.76 7.58 -4.40
N GLY A 288 5.55 6.31 -4.70
CA GLY A 288 6.45 5.20 -4.32
C GLY A 288 7.42 4.76 -5.38
N ILE A 289 7.48 5.42 -6.56
CA ILE A 289 8.26 4.96 -7.71
C ILE A 289 9.74 4.71 -7.38
N ASN A 290 10.36 5.58 -6.59
CA ASN A 290 11.76 5.46 -6.18
C ASN A 290 12.02 4.34 -5.15
N ALA A 291 10.97 3.88 -4.49
CA ALA A 291 11.00 2.80 -3.49
C ALA A 291 10.56 1.44 -4.07
N LYS A 292 10.27 1.38 -5.37
CA LYS A 292 9.85 0.14 -6.04
C LYS A 292 11.02 -0.83 -6.16
N PRO A 293 10.91 -2.08 -5.66
CA PRO A 293 11.93 -3.10 -5.88
C PRO A 293 12.02 -3.48 -7.36
N SER A 294 13.26 -3.66 -7.84
CA SER A 294 13.56 -3.96 -9.24
C SER A 294 13.01 -5.33 -9.63
N GLY A 295 12.31 -5.42 -10.74
CA GLY A 295 11.78 -6.69 -11.27
C GLY A 295 10.53 -7.23 -10.56
N TYR A 296 9.99 -6.53 -9.57
CA TYR A 296 8.81 -6.97 -8.82
C TYR A 296 7.63 -6.03 -8.96
N ILE A 297 6.44 -6.61 -8.86
CA ILE A 297 5.17 -5.87 -8.75
C ILE A 297 4.74 -5.91 -7.30
N ILE A 298 4.61 -4.74 -6.69
CA ILE A 298 4.10 -4.58 -5.33
C ILE A 298 2.93 -3.61 -5.31
N ALA A 299 2.09 -3.72 -4.30
CA ALA A 299 1.05 -2.76 -3.98
C ALA A 299 1.32 -2.15 -2.60
N GLY A 300 0.90 -0.92 -2.36
CA GLY A 300 1.10 -0.30 -1.06
C GLY A 300 0.92 1.21 -1.06
N LYS A 301 1.50 1.88 -0.08
CA LYS A 301 1.38 3.33 0.08
C LYS A 301 2.56 3.92 0.84
N THR A 302 2.98 5.10 0.41
CA THR A 302 3.92 5.96 1.12
C THR A 302 3.19 6.87 2.10
N GLY A 303 3.86 7.25 3.17
CA GLY A 303 3.40 8.25 4.13
C GLY A 303 4.52 9.21 4.47
N THR A 304 4.18 10.46 4.65
CA THR A 304 5.10 11.50 5.08
C THR A 304 4.38 12.40 6.07
N THR A 305 5.06 12.79 7.13
CA THR A 305 4.59 13.82 8.06
C THR A 305 5.50 15.02 8.00
N GLN A 306 4.91 16.22 8.06
CA GLN A 306 5.67 17.46 8.07
C GLN A 306 6.32 17.69 9.44
N TYR A 307 7.52 18.25 9.43
CA TYR A 307 8.26 18.62 10.65
C TYR A 307 7.49 19.65 11.49
N THR A 308 6.97 20.70 10.85
CA THR A 308 6.02 21.66 11.44
C THR A 308 4.93 21.95 10.42
N SER A 309 3.78 22.40 10.89
CA SER A 309 2.69 22.80 9.99
C SER A 309 3.16 23.86 8.98
N GLY A 310 2.98 23.58 7.70
CA GLY A 310 3.42 24.44 6.60
C GLY A 310 4.90 24.33 6.24
N SER A 311 5.68 23.46 6.92
CA SER A 311 7.07 23.19 6.57
C SER A 311 7.14 22.34 5.29
N THR A 312 8.22 22.52 4.50
CA THR A 312 8.61 21.59 3.43
C THR A 312 9.53 20.47 3.93
N ALA A 313 10.02 20.58 5.18
CA ALA A 313 10.85 19.56 5.80
C ALA A 313 9.99 18.45 6.41
N ASP A 314 10.45 17.22 6.30
CA ASP A 314 9.76 16.02 6.76
C ASP A 314 10.25 15.56 8.15
N SER A 315 9.33 14.96 8.91
CA SER A 315 9.59 14.40 10.23
C SER A 315 9.68 12.88 10.20
N ASP A 316 8.74 12.25 9.49
CA ASP A 316 8.63 10.81 9.40
C ASP A 316 8.39 10.38 7.94
N HIS A 317 9.08 9.33 7.51
CA HIS A 317 8.79 8.63 6.27
C HIS A 317 8.27 7.23 6.54
N TRP A 318 7.20 6.87 5.86
CA TRP A 318 6.58 5.56 5.89
C TRP A 318 6.56 4.96 4.50
N TYR A 319 6.99 3.71 4.39
CA TYR A 319 6.88 2.92 3.18
C TYR A 319 6.22 1.59 3.54
N ILE A 320 5.08 1.31 2.94
CA ILE A 320 4.37 0.05 3.18
C ILE A 320 4.08 -0.57 1.83
N GLY A 321 4.62 -1.75 1.61
CA GLY A 321 4.43 -2.49 0.38
C GLY A 321 4.17 -3.96 0.63
N TYR A 322 3.49 -4.60 -0.29
CA TYR A 322 3.15 -6.00 -0.16
C TYR A 322 3.04 -6.71 -1.51
N THR A 323 3.23 -8.01 -1.43
CA THR A 323 2.80 -9.03 -2.40
C THR A 323 1.77 -9.95 -1.74
N PRO A 324 1.20 -10.95 -2.44
CA PRO A 324 0.37 -11.96 -1.77
C PRO A 324 1.10 -12.81 -0.72
N ASP A 325 2.43 -12.72 -0.62
CA ASP A 325 3.25 -13.57 0.25
C ASP A 325 3.81 -12.84 1.47
N VAL A 326 4.04 -11.54 1.39
CA VAL A 326 4.64 -10.73 2.46
C VAL A 326 4.16 -9.30 2.42
N VAL A 327 4.03 -8.69 3.60
CA VAL A 327 3.82 -7.25 3.80
C VAL A 327 5.00 -6.72 4.58
N VAL A 328 5.62 -5.65 4.09
CA VAL A 328 6.70 -4.94 4.80
C VAL A 328 6.24 -3.52 5.08
N ALA A 329 6.39 -3.07 6.33
CA ALA A 329 6.17 -1.70 6.74
C ALA A 329 7.44 -1.14 7.37
N THR A 330 7.96 -0.09 6.77
CA THR A 330 9.20 0.59 7.16
C THR A 330 8.89 2.01 7.57
N TRP A 331 9.43 2.42 8.71
CA TRP A 331 9.44 3.79 9.21
C TRP A 331 10.88 4.28 9.32
N VAL A 332 11.09 5.55 8.94
CA VAL A 332 12.34 6.29 9.13
C VAL A 332 12.03 7.67 9.72
N GLY A 333 12.77 8.06 10.74
CA GLY A 333 12.57 9.33 11.43
C GLY A 333 13.56 9.53 12.57
N PHE A 334 13.41 10.61 13.30
CA PHE A 334 14.14 10.84 14.55
C PHE A 334 13.24 10.50 15.76
N ASP A 335 13.83 10.03 16.84
CA ASP A 335 13.10 9.83 18.10
C ASP A 335 12.52 11.13 18.67
N SER A 336 13.17 12.24 18.38
CA SER A 336 12.75 13.57 18.78
C SER A 336 12.23 14.39 17.59
N ASN A 337 11.11 15.09 17.80
CA ASN A 337 10.57 16.04 16.84
C ASN A 337 11.41 17.36 16.72
N LYS A 338 12.62 17.40 17.29
CA LYS A 338 13.54 18.53 17.13
C LYS A 338 14.27 18.53 15.78
N TYR A 339 14.24 17.40 15.07
CA TYR A 339 15.02 17.21 13.87
C TYR A 339 14.10 16.87 12.69
N SER A 340 14.44 17.41 11.53
CA SER A 340 13.83 17.04 10.26
C SER A 340 14.72 16.05 9.51
N LEU A 341 14.08 15.22 8.69
CA LEU A 341 14.78 14.30 7.79
C LEU A 341 15.44 15.08 6.66
N ILE A 342 16.63 14.62 6.27
CA ILE A 342 17.38 15.08 5.08
C ILE A 342 17.72 13.83 4.30
N ASP A 343 16.91 13.53 3.28
CA ASP A 343 17.16 12.44 2.31
C ASP A 343 17.91 13.02 1.12
N GLU A 344 18.85 12.27 0.57
CA GLU A 344 19.58 12.67 -0.62
C GLU A 344 19.95 11.46 -1.48
N GLY A 345 19.55 11.48 -2.75
CA GLY A 345 19.91 10.48 -3.73
C GLY A 345 19.48 9.06 -3.33
N THR A 346 20.45 8.22 -2.99
CA THR A 346 20.23 6.81 -2.59
C THR A 346 20.10 6.63 -1.08
N ARG A 347 19.89 7.70 -0.32
CA ARG A 347 19.72 7.67 1.13
C ARG A 347 18.28 7.93 1.52
N GLY A 348 17.87 7.43 2.69
CA GLY A 348 16.56 7.69 3.26
C GLY A 348 15.59 6.54 3.17
N GLY A 349 14.36 6.81 3.56
CA GLY A 349 13.34 5.77 3.70
C GLY A 349 13.01 5.00 2.42
N SER A 350 13.07 5.66 1.26
CA SER A 350 12.83 4.99 -0.03
C SER A 350 13.91 3.97 -0.37
N ALA A 351 15.18 4.33 -0.14
CA ALA A 351 16.32 3.44 -0.39
C ALA A 351 16.29 2.24 0.55
N LEU A 352 16.10 2.48 1.85
CA LEU A 352 16.00 1.42 2.86
C LEU A 352 14.89 0.43 2.50
N PHE A 353 13.65 0.91 2.30
CA PHE A 353 12.52 0.04 1.96
C PHE A 353 12.73 -0.75 0.67
N LYS A 354 13.30 -0.11 -0.37
CA LYS A 354 13.59 -0.77 -1.64
C LYS A 354 14.55 -1.94 -1.43
N THR A 355 15.65 -1.71 -0.71
CA THR A 355 16.69 -2.73 -0.43
C THR A 355 16.10 -3.88 0.41
N GLU A 356 15.33 -3.58 1.45
CA GLU A 356 14.60 -4.57 2.25
C GLU A 356 13.71 -5.47 1.38
N MET A 357 12.92 -4.88 0.48
CA MET A 357 12.05 -5.64 -0.41
C MET A 357 12.86 -6.47 -1.42
N GLU A 358 13.96 -5.94 -1.97
CA GLU A 358 14.85 -6.66 -2.89
C GLU A 358 15.54 -7.86 -2.23
N GLY A 359 15.84 -7.77 -0.92
CA GLY A 359 16.37 -8.89 -0.13
C GLY A 359 15.31 -9.92 0.27
N ILE A 360 14.11 -9.48 0.62
CA ILE A 360 13.02 -10.35 1.12
C ILE A 360 12.32 -11.10 -0.03
N LEU A 361 11.99 -10.41 -1.13
CA LEU A 361 11.13 -10.97 -2.19
C LEU A 361 11.68 -12.24 -2.87
N PRO A 362 13.00 -12.39 -3.11
CA PRO A 362 13.57 -13.63 -3.62
C PRO A 362 13.35 -14.86 -2.73
N ASN A 363 13.11 -14.62 -1.43
CA ASN A 363 12.86 -15.65 -0.42
C ASN A 363 11.36 -15.96 -0.20
N THR A 364 10.47 -15.39 -1.03
CA THR A 364 9.01 -15.64 -0.98
C THR A 364 8.61 -16.74 -1.97
N ALA A 365 7.35 -17.15 -1.93
CA ALA A 365 6.81 -18.10 -2.91
C ALA A 365 6.65 -17.52 -4.33
N GLY A 366 6.85 -16.21 -4.52
CA GLY A 366 6.70 -15.53 -5.81
C GLY A 366 5.28 -15.49 -6.33
N THR A 367 4.29 -15.51 -5.44
CA THR A 367 2.87 -15.49 -5.81
C THR A 367 2.52 -14.17 -6.48
N SER A 368 2.00 -14.24 -7.70
CA SER A 368 1.57 -13.05 -8.45
C SER A 368 0.18 -12.56 -8.00
N PHE A 369 -0.05 -11.26 -8.12
CA PHE A 369 -1.40 -10.72 -7.97
C PHE A 369 -2.34 -11.24 -9.07
N LYS A 370 -3.59 -11.51 -8.71
CA LYS A 370 -4.63 -11.95 -9.66
C LYS A 370 -5.37 -10.79 -10.35
N ILE A 371 -4.94 -9.56 -10.13
CA ILE A 371 -5.51 -8.35 -10.71
C ILE A 371 -4.38 -7.46 -11.26
N LYS A 372 -4.66 -6.74 -12.34
CA LYS A 372 -3.76 -5.72 -12.89
C LYS A 372 -3.91 -4.40 -12.13
N SER A 373 -2.95 -3.49 -12.27
CA SER A 373 -3.07 -2.13 -11.73
C SER A 373 -4.25 -1.37 -12.35
N ALA A 374 -4.78 -0.40 -11.62
CA ALA A 374 -5.94 0.38 -12.06
C ALA A 374 -5.64 1.15 -13.35
N GLY A 375 -4.45 1.74 -13.47
CA GLY A 375 -4.01 2.41 -14.68
C GLY A 375 -3.94 1.46 -15.88
N SER A 376 -3.38 0.24 -15.70
CA SER A 376 -3.34 -0.76 -16.78
C SER A 376 -4.73 -1.25 -17.19
N ARG A 377 -5.67 -1.36 -16.25
CA ARG A 377 -7.06 -1.74 -16.53
C ARG A 377 -7.78 -0.66 -17.33
N LEU A 378 -7.57 0.60 -16.97
CA LEU A 378 -8.17 1.74 -17.69
C LEU A 378 -7.65 1.80 -19.12
N ALA A 379 -6.33 1.72 -19.32
CA ALA A 379 -5.72 1.74 -20.66
C ALA A 379 -6.23 0.60 -21.56
N ALA A 380 -6.43 -0.60 -21.00
CA ALA A 380 -7.02 -1.71 -21.75
C ALA A 380 -8.47 -1.43 -22.19
N THR A 381 -9.28 -0.81 -21.33
CA THR A 381 -10.66 -0.43 -21.66
C THR A 381 -10.72 0.63 -22.76
N GLU A 382 -9.80 1.60 -22.74
CA GLU A 382 -9.69 2.63 -23.76
C GLU A 382 -9.25 2.06 -25.11
N SER A 383 -8.29 1.11 -25.14
CA SER A 383 -7.87 0.43 -26.37
C SER A 383 -9.00 -0.38 -26.98
N ASP A 384 -9.71 -1.18 -26.20
CA ASP A 384 -10.86 -1.97 -26.66
C ASP A 384 -11.98 -1.07 -27.22
N SER A 385 -12.21 0.10 -26.62
CA SER A 385 -13.21 1.05 -27.09
C SER A 385 -12.79 1.74 -28.39
N SER A 386 -11.51 2.05 -28.57
CA SER A 386 -10.98 2.62 -29.82
C SER A 386 -11.01 1.62 -30.96
N ASP A 387 -10.64 0.38 -30.74
CA ASP A 387 -10.67 -0.70 -31.74
C ASP A 387 -12.11 -1.00 -32.19
N ASN A 388 -13.07 -0.99 -31.27
CA ASN A 388 -14.50 -1.11 -31.60
C ASN A 388 -15.02 0.10 -32.42
N LEU A 389 -14.57 1.31 -32.13
CA LEU A 389 -14.93 2.51 -32.88
C LEU A 389 -14.37 2.43 -34.30
N TRP A 390 -13.09 2.10 -34.49
CA TRP A 390 -12.44 1.96 -35.78
C TRP A 390 -13.02 0.82 -36.60
N SER A 391 -13.35 -0.30 -35.99
CA SER A 391 -14.03 -1.42 -36.67
C SER A 391 -15.45 -1.03 -37.12
N GLY A 392 -16.17 -0.25 -36.28
CA GLY A 392 -17.47 0.32 -36.65
C GLY A 392 -17.40 1.29 -37.84
N VAL A 393 -16.41 2.19 -37.84
CA VAL A 393 -16.15 3.13 -38.95
C VAL A 393 -15.75 2.38 -40.22
N ALA A 394 -14.88 1.36 -40.12
CA ALA A 394 -14.47 0.55 -41.27
C ALA A 394 -15.67 -0.21 -41.89
N ASN A 395 -16.53 -0.81 -41.06
CA ASN A 395 -17.74 -1.48 -41.50
C ASN A 395 -18.76 -0.55 -42.12
N ALA A 396 -18.94 0.67 -41.59
CA ALA A 396 -19.78 1.70 -42.17
C ALA A 396 -19.23 2.16 -43.55
N GLY A 397 -17.92 2.37 -43.64
CA GLY A 397 -17.25 2.72 -44.91
C GLY A 397 -17.41 1.63 -45.96
N LYS A 398 -17.32 0.34 -45.59
CA LYS A 398 -17.55 -0.79 -46.50
C LYS A 398 -19.00 -0.82 -47.00
N LYS A 399 -20.00 -0.64 -46.12
CA LYS A 399 -21.42 -0.58 -46.49
C LYS A 399 -21.71 0.57 -47.44
N ILE A 400 -21.11 1.76 -47.24
CA ILE A 400 -21.26 2.91 -48.13
C ILE A 400 -20.67 2.59 -49.51
N LYS A 401 -19.47 2.00 -49.57
CA LYS A 401 -18.82 1.59 -50.83
C LYS A 401 -19.65 0.55 -51.58
N ASP A 402 -20.19 -0.44 -50.90
CA ASP A 402 -21.03 -1.50 -51.48
C ASP A 402 -22.35 -0.89 -52.05
N ASN A 403 -22.99 0.00 -51.32
CA ASN A 403 -24.21 0.70 -51.76
C ASN A 403 -23.96 1.59 -52.96
N VAL A 404 -22.83 2.35 -52.99
CA VAL A 404 -22.45 3.19 -54.13
C VAL A 404 -22.17 2.33 -55.34
N SER A 405 -21.46 1.19 -55.18
CA SER A 405 -21.19 0.24 -56.28
C SER A 405 -22.48 -0.38 -56.85
N GLN A 406 -23.41 -0.77 -55.97
CA GLN A 406 -24.73 -1.28 -56.42
C GLN A 406 -25.54 -0.23 -57.17
N SER A 407 -25.57 1.01 -56.67
CA SER A 407 -26.28 2.12 -57.34
C SER A 407 -25.66 2.47 -58.71
N ALA A 408 -24.32 2.44 -58.82
CA ALA A 408 -23.63 2.64 -60.10
C ALA A 408 -23.93 1.51 -61.08
N ASN A 409 -23.94 0.26 -60.68
CA ASN A 409 -24.28 -0.88 -61.53
C ASN A 409 -25.74 -0.83 -62.00
N GLN A 410 -26.69 -0.45 -61.11
CA GLN A 410 -28.10 -0.26 -61.50
C GLN A 410 -28.28 0.89 -62.48
N ALA A 411 -27.56 2.00 -62.30
CA ALA A 411 -27.57 3.12 -63.20
C ALA A 411 -27.01 2.74 -64.60
N GLN A 412 -25.94 1.94 -64.64
CA GLN A 412 -25.35 1.45 -65.90
C GLN A 412 -26.25 0.46 -66.61
N GLN A 413 -26.94 -0.46 -65.89
CA GLN A 413 -27.94 -1.34 -66.46
C GLN A 413 -29.12 -0.54 -67.09
N LYS A 414 -29.66 0.41 -66.36
CA LYS A 414 -30.76 1.25 -66.79
C LYS A 414 -30.39 2.11 -67.99
N ALA A 415 -29.15 2.61 -68.05
CA ALA A 415 -28.63 3.31 -69.22
C ALA A 415 -28.51 2.39 -70.44
N ALA A 416 -28.05 1.15 -70.29
CA ALA A 416 -27.97 0.13 -71.34
C ALA A 416 -29.35 -0.26 -71.90
N GLU A 417 -30.35 -0.43 -71.01
CA GLU A 417 -31.74 -0.70 -71.37
C GLU A 417 -32.33 0.46 -72.22
N LEU A 418 -32.18 1.72 -71.76
CA LEU A 418 -32.63 2.90 -72.48
C LEU A 418 -31.95 3.06 -73.85
N PHE A 419 -30.66 2.70 -73.92
CA PHE A 419 -29.92 2.74 -75.20
C PHE A 419 -30.42 1.66 -76.18
N SER A 420 -30.72 0.43 -75.62
CA SER A 420 -31.32 -0.64 -76.44
C SER A 420 -32.71 -0.29 -76.98
N GLU A 421 -33.57 0.25 -76.06
CA GLU A 421 -34.93 0.72 -76.49
C GLU A 421 -34.85 1.84 -77.45
N GLY A 422 -33.92 2.80 -77.25
CA GLY A 422 -33.70 3.91 -78.25
C GLY A 422 -33.25 3.41 -79.60
N LYS A 423 -32.37 2.39 -79.68
CA LYS A 423 -31.91 1.74 -80.87
C LYS A 423 -33.03 1.00 -81.58
N GLN A 424 -33.83 0.19 -80.86
CA GLN A 424 -35.00 -0.48 -81.44
C GLN A 424 -36.03 0.52 -82.02
N LYS A 425 -36.26 1.63 -81.32
CA LYS A 425 -37.15 2.67 -81.78
C LYS A 425 -36.63 3.36 -83.02
N LEU A 426 -35.34 3.65 -83.18
CA LEU A 426 -34.67 4.17 -84.32
C LEU A 426 -34.76 3.17 -85.52
N GLU A 427 -34.47 1.90 -85.27
CA GLU A 427 -34.62 0.85 -86.34
C GLU A 427 -36.06 0.70 -86.78
N SER A 428 -37.07 0.90 -85.95
CA SER A 428 -38.50 0.87 -86.36
C SER A 428 -38.93 2.10 -87.14
N ILE A 429 -38.24 3.23 -87.02
CA ILE A 429 -38.56 4.49 -87.75
C ILE A 429 -37.84 4.57 -89.08
N PHE A 430 -36.61 4.03 -89.19
CA PHE A 430 -35.78 4.17 -90.39
C PHE A 430 -35.58 2.85 -91.18
N GLY A 431 -36.16 1.74 -90.70
CA GLY A 431 -36.11 0.45 -91.36
C GLY A 431 -37.25 0.27 -92.38
N ARG A 432 -37.16 0.98 -93.51
CA ARG A 432 -37.77 0.65 -94.80
C ARG A 432 -36.76 0.90 -95.86
#